data_8420ec1f2162e94dbced755f369ff40b
#
_entry.id   8420ec1f2162e94dbced755f369ff40b
#
_cell.length_a   1.000
_cell.length_b   1.000
_cell.length_c   1.000
_cell.angle_alpha   90.00
_cell.angle_beta   90.00
_cell.angle_gamma   90.00
#
_symmetry.space_group_name_H-M   'P 1'
#
loop_
_entity.id
_entity.type
_entity.pdbx_description
1 polymer ?
#
loop_
_entity_poly.entity_id
_entity_poly.type
_entity_poly.pdbx_seq_one_letter_code
_entity_poly.pdbx_strand_id
1 'polypeptide(L)'
;MTAASNQKPSNEVVAVSIDGRKLAADVRARLAERVIASPRTVRLDAVLVGEDRSAVLYAESQARRCQDVGIVYDLHQLPGDSSQDAILELIESLNQDDDVHAIMVHMPLPDEVDTELVQASINPGKDVEGVNPTNMGNVLYGRRSLVPCTALATVEMIESTGVPLRGATCVMVGASNIVGKPVAVLLMRHEATVVSTNKYTTDISSFTREADVLVSAAGVPGLITSDMVKPGAVVIDVGISRVEGEDGRMRTVGDVAFDDVSKVAGFVSPVPGGVGPLTVAMLLRNTVDSAES
;
A
#
# COMPACT_ATOMS: atom_id res chain seq x y z
N MET A 1 24.15 58.01 -6.77
CA MET A 1 22.86 57.34 -7.04
C MET A 1 23.12 55.84 -7.09
N THR A 2 22.95 55.20 -5.94
CA THR A 2 23.19 53.77 -5.74
C THR A 2 21.84 53.05 -5.97
N ALA A 3 21.79 52.20 -6.99
CA ALA A 3 20.62 51.36 -7.28
C ALA A 3 20.49 50.30 -6.19
N ALA A 4 19.42 50.35 -5.43
CA ALA A 4 19.02 49.32 -4.49
C ALA A 4 18.50 48.12 -5.28
N SER A 5 19.20 47.00 -5.22
CA SER A 5 18.74 45.73 -5.74
C SER A 5 17.59 45.22 -4.87
N ASN A 6 16.39 45.25 -5.44
CA ASN A 6 15.18 44.71 -4.83
C ASN A 6 15.19 43.18 -5.00
N GLN A 7 15.87 42.46 -4.10
CA GLN A 7 15.72 41.03 -3.97
C GLN A 7 14.34 40.76 -3.36
N LYS A 8 13.39 40.29 -4.16
CA LYS A 8 12.17 39.63 -3.66
C LYS A 8 12.62 38.41 -2.84
N PRO A 9 12.07 38.20 -1.63
CA PRO A 9 12.28 36.94 -0.94
C PRO A 9 11.65 35.83 -1.77
N SER A 10 12.45 34.86 -2.21
CA SER A 10 11.98 33.61 -2.75
C SER A 10 11.32 32.86 -1.59
N ASN A 11 10.00 32.87 -1.49
CA ASN A 11 9.27 31.89 -0.70
C ASN A 11 9.52 30.54 -1.37
N GLU A 12 10.55 29.83 -0.97
CA GLU A 12 10.69 28.41 -1.30
C GLU A 12 9.52 27.68 -0.66
N VAL A 13 8.56 27.28 -1.47
CA VAL A 13 7.46 26.40 -1.06
C VAL A 13 8.09 25.03 -0.85
N VAL A 14 8.28 24.64 0.39
CA VAL A 14 8.70 23.27 0.74
C VAL A 14 7.45 22.44 0.94
N ALA A 15 7.34 21.32 0.22
CA ALA A 15 6.21 20.41 0.33
C ALA A 15 6.00 19.93 1.78
N VAL A 16 4.75 19.73 2.17
CA VAL A 16 4.43 19.04 3.42
C VAL A 16 4.74 17.55 3.26
N SER A 17 5.66 17.05 4.07
CA SER A 17 5.95 15.61 4.11
C SER A 17 4.82 14.87 4.82
N ILE A 18 4.23 13.87 4.14
CA ILE A 18 3.10 13.09 4.68
C ILE A 18 3.67 11.97 5.57
N ASP A 19 3.47 12.06 6.88
CA ASP A 19 3.97 11.06 7.83
C ASP A 19 3.07 9.82 7.89
N GLY A 20 3.43 8.80 7.10
CA GLY A 20 2.71 7.53 7.07
C GLY A 20 2.80 6.74 8.38
N ARG A 21 3.83 6.96 9.19
CA ARG A 21 3.95 6.31 10.51
C ARG A 21 2.93 6.87 11.49
N LYS A 22 2.72 8.18 11.46
CA LYS A 22 1.69 8.86 12.26
C LYS A 22 0.30 8.38 11.85
N LEU A 23 -0.01 8.41 10.55
CA LEU A 23 -1.30 7.92 10.02
C LEU A 23 -1.54 6.46 10.43
N ALA A 24 -0.53 5.60 10.30
CA ALA A 24 -0.62 4.21 10.73
C ALA A 24 -0.87 4.06 12.25
N ALA A 25 -0.27 4.92 13.07
CA ALA A 25 -0.51 4.92 14.52
C ALA A 25 -1.96 5.32 14.85
N ASP A 26 -2.48 6.34 14.19
CA ASP A 26 -3.85 6.82 14.36
C ASP A 26 -4.88 5.75 13.94
N VAL A 27 -4.60 5.04 12.84
CA VAL A 27 -5.43 3.89 12.40
C VAL A 27 -5.40 2.78 13.45
N ARG A 28 -4.22 2.36 13.92
CA ARG A 28 -4.10 1.29 14.92
C ARG A 28 -4.80 1.64 16.23
N ALA A 29 -4.73 2.89 16.69
CA ALA A 29 -5.44 3.33 17.89
C ALA A 29 -6.97 3.11 17.77
N ARG A 30 -7.55 3.55 16.64
CA ARG A 30 -8.99 3.31 16.35
C ARG A 30 -9.33 1.83 16.25
N LEU A 31 -8.44 1.01 15.67
CA LEU A 31 -8.66 -0.44 15.57
C LEU A 31 -8.64 -1.13 16.93
N ALA A 32 -7.72 -0.75 17.82
CA ALA A 32 -7.66 -1.30 19.18
C ALA A 32 -8.97 -1.06 19.94
N GLU A 33 -9.59 0.13 19.79
CA GLU A 33 -10.90 0.43 20.37
C GLU A 33 -12.00 -0.49 19.78
N ARG A 34 -12.00 -0.71 18.47
CA ARG A 34 -12.96 -1.60 17.78
C ARG A 34 -12.79 -3.05 18.23
N VAL A 35 -11.55 -3.55 18.33
CA VAL A 35 -11.26 -4.92 18.79
C VAL A 35 -11.73 -5.12 20.22
N ILE A 36 -11.48 -4.16 21.12
CA ILE A 36 -11.98 -4.22 22.50
C ILE A 36 -13.51 -4.25 22.56
N ALA A 37 -14.19 -3.53 21.68
CA ALA A 37 -15.65 -3.48 21.61
C ALA A 37 -16.28 -4.69 20.90
N SER A 38 -15.46 -5.50 20.20
CA SER A 38 -15.94 -6.67 19.45
C SER A 38 -16.48 -7.75 20.41
N PRO A 39 -17.64 -8.36 20.12
CA PRO A 39 -18.17 -9.49 20.88
C PRO A 39 -17.41 -10.79 20.62
N ARG A 40 -16.56 -10.83 19.60
CA ARG A 40 -15.77 -12.00 19.18
C ARG A 40 -14.29 -11.69 19.27
N THR A 41 -13.47 -12.72 19.50
CA THR A 41 -12.02 -12.62 19.39
C THR A 41 -11.66 -12.47 17.92
N VAL A 42 -11.12 -11.34 17.52
CA VAL A 42 -10.66 -11.12 16.14
C VAL A 42 -9.38 -11.93 15.89
N ARG A 43 -9.38 -12.79 14.86
CA ARG A 43 -8.29 -13.73 14.57
C ARG A 43 -7.84 -13.64 13.11
N LEU A 44 -6.52 -13.56 12.94
CA LEU A 44 -5.80 -13.60 11.66
C LEU A 44 -4.91 -14.85 11.62
N ASP A 45 -5.14 -15.69 10.65
CA ASP A 45 -4.31 -16.87 10.36
C ASP A 45 -3.41 -16.57 9.16
N ALA A 46 -2.10 -16.79 9.35
CA ALA A 46 -1.12 -16.55 8.32
C ALA A 46 -0.44 -17.85 7.90
N VAL A 47 -0.32 -18.07 6.60
CA VAL A 47 0.37 -19.23 6.02
C VAL A 47 1.77 -18.79 5.58
N LEU A 48 2.79 -19.52 6.02
CA LEU A 48 4.18 -19.34 5.64
C LEU A 48 4.73 -20.66 5.11
N VAL A 49 5.29 -20.66 3.91
CA VAL A 49 5.91 -21.84 3.31
C VAL A 49 7.42 -21.67 3.31
N GLY A 50 8.12 -22.61 3.95
CA GLY A 50 9.57 -22.60 4.09
C GLY A 50 10.07 -21.82 5.30
N GLU A 51 11.38 -21.54 5.28
CA GLU A 51 12.12 -20.92 6.38
C GLU A 51 12.94 -19.71 5.93
N ASP A 52 12.50 -19.02 4.85
CA ASP A 52 13.20 -17.80 4.44
C ASP A 52 13.24 -16.81 5.60
N ARG A 53 14.45 -16.40 5.97
CA ARG A 53 14.69 -15.55 7.13
C ARG A 53 13.92 -14.21 7.05
N SER A 54 13.77 -13.67 5.86
CA SER A 54 13.08 -12.40 5.66
C SER A 54 11.58 -12.57 5.87
N ALA A 55 11.01 -13.67 5.36
CA ALA A 55 9.60 -14.00 5.53
C ALA A 55 9.26 -14.30 6.99
N VAL A 56 10.10 -15.05 7.70
CA VAL A 56 9.94 -15.31 9.14
C VAL A 56 9.98 -14.02 9.95
N LEU A 57 10.96 -13.15 9.73
CA LEU A 57 11.05 -11.84 10.40
C LEU A 57 9.85 -10.95 10.12
N TYR A 58 9.31 -11.03 8.89
CA TYR A 58 8.10 -10.29 8.53
C TYR A 58 6.87 -10.85 9.27
N ALA A 59 6.71 -12.18 9.33
CA ALA A 59 5.64 -12.84 10.08
C ALA A 59 5.68 -12.49 11.57
N GLU A 60 6.88 -12.53 12.20
CA GLU A 60 7.06 -12.12 13.60
C GLU A 60 6.71 -10.62 13.82
N SER A 61 7.08 -9.76 12.87
CA SER A 61 6.73 -8.35 12.93
C SER A 61 5.22 -8.15 12.82
N GLN A 62 4.56 -8.93 11.98
CA GLN A 62 3.11 -8.93 11.81
C GLN A 62 2.41 -9.39 13.09
N ALA A 63 2.88 -10.49 13.70
CA ALA A 63 2.36 -10.99 14.96
C ALA A 63 2.39 -9.93 16.07
N ARG A 64 3.51 -9.23 16.22
CA ARG A 64 3.62 -8.12 17.20
C ARG A 64 2.61 -7.01 16.93
N ARG A 65 2.40 -6.63 15.67
CA ARG A 65 1.44 -5.59 15.30
C ARG A 65 -0.02 -6.01 15.52
N CYS A 66 -0.34 -7.27 15.30
CA CYS A 66 -1.64 -7.85 15.66
C CYS A 66 -1.85 -7.78 17.18
N GLN A 67 -0.87 -8.20 17.95
CA GLN A 67 -0.90 -8.16 19.42
C GLN A 67 -1.08 -6.73 19.95
N ASP A 68 -0.41 -5.72 19.35
CA ASP A 68 -0.52 -4.31 19.75
C ASP A 68 -1.97 -3.77 19.67
N VAL A 69 -2.80 -4.35 18.82
CA VAL A 69 -4.21 -3.94 18.63
C VAL A 69 -5.22 -4.97 19.19
N GLY A 70 -4.75 -6.07 19.79
CA GLY A 70 -5.58 -7.10 20.38
C GLY A 70 -6.11 -8.16 19.40
N ILE A 71 -5.54 -8.26 18.20
CA ILE A 71 -5.85 -9.31 17.23
C ILE A 71 -5.02 -10.56 17.55
N VAL A 72 -5.66 -11.72 17.63
CA VAL A 72 -4.98 -13.02 17.71
C VAL A 72 -4.36 -13.34 16.36
N TYR A 73 -3.07 -13.71 16.38
CA TYR A 73 -2.34 -14.07 15.18
C TYR A 73 -1.81 -15.49 15.30
N ASP A 74 -2.23 -16.36 14.40
CA ASP A 74 -1.78 -17.74 14.32
C ASP A 74 -0.96 -17.97 13.04
N LEU A 75 0.26 -18.47 13.19
CA LEU A 75 1.16 -18.76 12.09
C LEU A 75 1.18 -20.25 11.78
N HIS A 76 0.72 -20.61 10.59
CA HIS A 76 0.78 -21.95 10.01
C HIS A 76 2.02 -22.04 9.12
N GLN A 77 3.08 -22.66 9.64
CA GLN A 77 4.30 -22.84 8.87
C GLN A 77 4.33 -24.23 8.23
N LEU A 78 4.45 -24.24 6.91
CA LEU A 78 4.61 -25.45 6.09
C LEU A 78 6.08 -25.63 5.68
N PRO A 79 6.55 -26.89 5.49
CA PRO A 79 7.87 -27.13 4.89
C PRO A 79 8.05 -26.43 3.55
N GLY A 80 9.30 -26.07 3.21
CA GLY A 80 9.60 -25.34 1.97
C GLY A 80 9.38 -26.15 0.67
N ASP A 81 9.28 -27.46 0.79
CA ASP A 81 8.98 -28.42 -0.28
C ASP A 81 7.49 -28.85 -0.32
N SER A 82 6.64 -28.14 0.40
CA SER A 82 5.20 -28.42 0.40
C SER A 82 4.59 -28.28 -0.98
N SER A 83 3.79 -29.26 -1.35
CA SER A 83 3.05 -29.22 -2.63
C SER A 83 1.98 -28.13 -2.63
N GLN A 84 1.60 -27.67 -3.81
CA GLN A 84 0.47 -26.78 -3.99
C GLN A 84 -0.82 -27.32 -3.34
N ASP A 85 -1.08 -28.63 -3.49
CA ASP A 85 -2.27 -29.27 -2.91
C ASP A 85 -2.27 -29.17 -1.38
N ALA A 86 -1.12 -29.37 -0.71
CA ALA A 86 -1.01 -29.23 0.73
C ALA A 86 -1.28 -27.80 1.23
N ILE A 87 -0.86 -26.80 0.44
CA ILE A 87 -1.14 -25.39 0.74
C ILE A 87 -2.64 -25.09 0.57
N LEU A 88 -3.25 -25.59 -0.51
CA LEU A 88 -4.68 -25.43 -0.79
C LEU A 88 -5.55 -26.14 0.25
N GLU A 89 -5.17 -27.34 0.70
CA GLU A 89 -5.87 -28.08 1.77
C GLU A 89 -5.85 -27.29 3.09
N LEU A 90 -4.70 -26.70 3.45
CA LEU A 90 -4.61 -25.83 4.63
C LEU A 90 -5.52 -24.61 4.51
N ILE A 91 -5.48 -23.91 3.36
CA ILE A 91 -6.34 -22.75 3.12
C ILE A 91 -7.81 -23.12 3.20
N GLU A 92 -8.20 -24.25 2.62
CA GLU A 92 -9.59 -24.72 2.69
C GLU A 92 -10.01 -25.02 4.14
N SER A 93 -9.15 -25.61 4.96
CA SER A 93 -9.44 -25.82 6.37
C SER A 93 -9.65 -24.50 7.12
N LEU A 94 -8.83 -23.48 6.82
CA LEU A 94 -8.97 -22.13 7.42
C LEU A 94 -10.22 -21.40 6.88
N ASN A 95 -10.58 -21.61 5.61
CA ASN A 95 -11.82 -21.08 5.04
C ASN A 95 -13.06 -21.59 5.78
N GLN A 96 -13.03 -22.85 6.22
CA GLN A 96 -14.16 -23.54 6.86
C GLN A 96 -14.23 -23.32 8.37
N ASP A 97 -13.18 -22.81 8.99
CA ASP A 97 -13.14 -22.51 10.43
C ASP A 97 -13.84 -21.18 10.71
N ASP A 98 -14.97 -21.20 11.39
CA ASP A 98 -15.77 -20.01 11.73
C ASP A 98 -15.06 -19.09 12.75
N ASP A 99 -14.04 -19.58 13.46
CA ASP A 99 -13.23 -18.78 14.38
C ASP A 99 -12.10 -18.03 13.64
N VAL A 100 -11.79 -18.40 12.40
CA VAL A 100 -10.84 -17.71 11.53
C VAL A 100 -11.55 -16.60 10.77
N HIS A 101 -11.22 -15.35 11.05
CA HIS A 101 -11.84 -14.20 10.38
C HIS A 101 -11.03 -13.70 9.19
N ALA A 102 -9.72 -13.95 9.20
CA ALA A 102 -8.78 -13.38 8.25
C ALA A 102 -7.71 -14.41 7.89
N ILE A 103 -7.37 -14.48 6.61
CA ILE A 103 -6.30 -15.34 6.08
C ILE A 103 -5.36 -14.50 5.25
N MET A 104 -4.05 -14.68 5.47
CA MET A 104 -3.02 -14.13 4.60
C MET A 104 -1.98 -15.20 4.26
N VAL A 105 -1.30 -15.05 3.13
CA VAL A 105 -0.23 -15.94 2.71
C VAL A 105 1.05 -15.15 2.53
N HIS A 106 2.09 -15.51 3.30
CA HIS A 106 3.39 -14.84 3.17
C HIS A 106 4.07 -15.18 1.85
N MET A 107 4.55 -14.15 1.16
CA MET A 107 5.30 -14.28 -0.08
C MET A 107 6.81 -14.19 0.17
N PRO A 108 7.64 -14.80 -0.68
CA PRO A 108 7.26 -15.60 -1.86
C PRO A 108 6.83 -17.03 -1.51
N LEU A 109 6.03 -17.63 -2.40
CA LEU A 109 5.79 -19.06 -2.41
C LEU A 109 6.90 -19.77 -3.24
N PRO A 110 7.08 -21.11 -3.10
CA PRO A 110 7.95 -21.89 -3.97
C PRO A 110 7.61 -21.70 -5.46
N ASP A 111 8.62 -21.74 -6.33
CA ASP A 111 8.47 -21.45 -7.78
C ASP A 111 7.47 -22.37 -8.50
N GLU A 112 7.26 -23.61 -7.98
CA GLU A 112 6.33 -24.59 -8.53
C GLU A 112 4.87 -24.34 -8.13
N VAL A 113 4.62 -23.39 -7.21
CA VAL A 113 3.28 -23.08 -6.70
C VAL A 113 2.68 -21.92 -7.48
N ASP A 114 1.49 -22.13 -8.01
CA ASP A 114 0.69 -21.08 -8.64
C ASP A 114 0.15 -20.10 -7.58
N THR A 115 0.84 -18.98 -7.43
CA THR A 115 0.47 -17.93 -6.47
C THR A 115 -0.93 -17.36 -6.71
N GLU A 116 -1.34 -17.20 -7.98
CA GLU A 116 -2.66 -16.66 -8.31
C GLU A 116 -3.77 -17.63 -7.90
N LEU A 117 -3.56 -18.93 -8.10
CA LEU A 117 -4.49 -19.96 -7.64
C LEU A 117 -4.60 -20.00 -6.13
N VAL A 118 -3.47 -19.92 -5.41
CA VAL A 118 -3.45 -19.88 -3.93
C VAL A 118 -4.22 -18.66 -3.42
N GLN A 119 -3.96 -17.47 -3.95
CA GLN A 119 -4.68 -16.25 -3.57
C GLN A 119 -6.18 -16.33 -3.90
N ALA A 120 -6.54 -16.94 -5.04
CA ALA A 120 -7.92 -17.10 -5.44
C ALA A 120 -8.68 -18.14 -4.59
N SER A 121 -7.99 -19.07 -3.91
CA SER A 121 -8.60 -20.08 -3.05
C SER A 121 -9.01 -19.56 -1.67
N ILE A 122 -8.49 -18.42 -1.23
CA ILE A 122 -8.91 -17.79 0.03
C ILE A 122 -10.35 -17.30 -0.12
N ASN A 123 -11.20 -17.59 0.87
CA ASN A 123 -12.56 -17.06 0.87
C ASN A 123 -12.53 -15.53 0.79
N PRO A 124 -13.21 -14.90 -0.18
CA PRO A 124 -13.19 -13.45 -0.36
C PRO A 124 -13.52 -12.64 0.92
N GLY A 125 -14.35 -13.19 1.80
CA GLY A 125 -14.66 -12.57 3.10
C GLY A 125 -13.51 -12.63 4.10
N LYS A 126 -12.52 -13.53 3.91
CA LYS A 126 -11.35 -13.72 4.78
C LYS A 126 -10.04 -13.26 4.14
N ASP A 127 -10.04 -12.85 2.86
CA ASP A 127 -8.87 -12.36 2.12
C ASP A 127 -8.49 -10.94 2.55
N VAL A 128 -7.74 -10.81 3.61
CA VAL A 128 -7.41 -9.49 4.18
C VAL A 128 -6.39 -8.70 3.39
N GLU A 129 -5.69 -9.33 2.47
CA GLU A 129 -4.84 -8.61 1.51
C GLU A 129 -5.64 -7.99 0.36
N GLY A 130 -6.89 -8.44 0.15
CA GLY A 130 -7.80 -7.93 -0.87
C GLY A 130 -7.40 -8.28 -2.30
N VAL A 131 -6.62 -9.36 -2.46
CA VAL A 131 -6.03 -9.76 -3.75
C VAL A 131 -6.83 -10.84 -4.48
N ASN A 132 -7.83 -11.45 -3.82
CA ASN A 132 -8.74 -12.39 -4.46
C ASN A 132 -9.47 -11.73 -5.64
N PRO A 133 -9.57 -12.39 -6.81
CA PRO A 133 -10.25 -11.84 -7.99
C PRO A 133 -11.69 -11.36 -7.74
N THR A 134 -12.43 -12.03 -6.83
CA THR A 134 -13.78 -11.59 -6.42
C THR A 134 -13.73 -10.23 -5.73
N ASN A 135 -12.79 -10.03 -4.80
CA ASN A 135 -12.60 -8.76 -4.11
C ASN A 135 -12.22 -7.66 -5.10
N MET A 136 -11.30 -7.93 -6.01
CA MET A 136 -10.90 -7.00 -7.06
C MET A 136 -12.09 -6.62 -7.97
N GLY A 137 -12.93 -7.57 -8.35
CA GLY A 137 -14.17 -7.31 -9.09
C GLY A 137 -15.15 -6.45 -8.30
N ASN A 138 -15.33 -6.73 -7.00
CA ASN A 138 -16.19 -5.94 -6.13
C ASN A 138 -15.69 -4.50 -5.96
N VAL A 139 -14.36 -4.29 -5.84
CA VAL A 139 -13.76 -2.96 -5.80
C VAL A 139 -14.12 -2.17 -7.07
N LEU A 140 -14.00 -2.80 -8.24
CA LEU A 140 -14.35 -2.17 -9.53
C LEU A 140 -15.84 -1.80 -9.60
N TYR A 141 -16.73 -2.68 -9.10
CA TYR A 141 -18.17 -2.42 -9.07
C TYR A 141 -18.64 -1.48 -7.94
N GLY A 142 -17.74 -1.08 -7.05
CA GLY A 142 -18.09 -0.24 -5.90
C GLY A 142 -18.89 -0.98 -4.82
N ARG A 143 -18.84 -2.31 -4.78
CA ARG A 143 -19.49 -3.14 -3.76
C ARG A 143 -18.63 -3.18 -2.49
N ARG A 144 -19.27 -3.51 -1.34
CA ARG A 144 -18.53 -3.80 -0.11
C ARG A 144 -17.60 -5.00 -0.34
N SER A 145 -16.33 -4.86 0.01
CA SER A 145 -15.35 -5.91 -0.14
C SER A 145 -14.08 -5.55 0.63
N LEU A 146 -13.24 -6.52 0.90
CA LEU A 146 -11.87 -6.27 1.35
C LEU A 146 -11.08 -5.73 0.15
N VAL A 147 -10.33 -4.66 0.38
CA VAL A 147 -9.64 -3.89 -0.67
C VAL A 147 -8.14 -4.08 -0.51
N PRO A 148 -7.34 -4.13 -1.60
CA PRO A 148 -5.89 -4.24 -1.49
C PRO A 148 -5.28 -3.23 -0.53
N CYS A 149 -4.53 -3.73 0.45
CA CYS A 149 -4.03 -2.94 1.58
C CYS A 149 -3.19 -1.73 1.15
N THR A 150 -2.32 -1.91 0.15
CA THR A 150 -1.50 -0.81 -0.39
C THR A 150 -2.34 0.24 -1.09
N ALA A 151 -3.41 -0.16 -1.77
CA ALA A 151 -4.32 0.78 -2.41
C ALA A 151 -5.11 1.59 -1.39
N LEU A 152 -5.63 0.94 -0.33
CA LEU A 152 -6.25 1.65 0.81
C LEU A 152 -5.29 2.64 1.45
N ALA A 153 -4.05 2.21 1.73
CA ALA A 153 -3.03 3.06 2.34
C ALA A 153 -2.71 4.28 1.47
N THR A 154 -2.64 4.10 0.15
CA THR A 154 -2.38 5.17 -0.80
C THR A 154 -3.51 6.21 -0.79
N VAL A 155 -4.76 5.76 -0.84
CA VAL A 155 -5.93 6.67 -0.84
C VAL A 155 -6.07 7.37 0.51
N GLU A 156 -5.95 6.66 1.64
CA GLU A 156 -5.97 7.26 3.00
C GLU A 156 -4.90 8.36 3.14
N MET A 157 -3.71 8.14 2.56
CA MET A 157 -2.64 9.12 2.57
C MET A 157 -2.99 10.36 1.73
N ILE A 158 -3.60 10.18 0.56
CA ILE A 158 -4.07 11.29 -0.26
C ILE A 158 -5.16 12.08 0.48
N GLU A 159 -6.16 11.41 1.05
CA GLU A 159 -7.25 12.01 1.81
C GLU A 159 -6.75 12.82 3.01
N SER A 160 -5.68 12.36 3.66
CA SER A 160 -5.06 13.05 4.81
C SER A 160 -4.52 14.44 4.46
N THR A 161 -4.29 14.74 3.18
CA THR A 161 -3.86 16.06 2.71
C THR A 161 -4.99 17.09 2.64
N GLY A 162 -6.25 16.63 2.65
CA GLY A 162 -7.43 17.48 2.48
C GLY A 162 -7.64 17.99 1.05
N VAL A 163 -6.83 17.56 0.09
CA VAL A 163 -7.00 17.92 -1.33
C VAL A 163 -8.25 17.21 -1.89
N PRO A 164 -9.21 17.94 -2.50
CA PRO A 164 -10.42 17.34 -3.02
C PRO A 164 -10.11 16.44 -4.23
N LEU A 165 -10.54 15.18 -4.14
CA LEU A 165 -10.37 14.21 -5.25
C LEU A 165 -11.42 14.37 -6.34
N ARG A 166 -12.61 14.82 -6.00
CA ARG A 166 -13.70 15.02 -6.96
C ARG A 166 -13.31 16.00 -8.05
N GLY A 167 -13.27 15.52 -9.29
CA GLY A 167 -12.88 16.32 -10.46
C GLY A 167 -11.38 16.57 -10.60
N ALA A 168 -10.54 16.11 -9.65
CA ALA A 168 -9.09 16.21 -9.75
C ALA A 168 -8.54 15.32 -10.86
N THR A 169 -7.44 15.74 -11.47
CA THR A 169 -6.65 14.89 -12.38
C THR A 169 -5.65 14.09 -11.58
N CYS A 170 -5.84 12.77 -11.56
CA CYS A 170 -4.97 11.83 -10.88
C CYS A 170 -4.18 11.02 -11.92
N VAL A 171 -2.86 10.96 -11.76
CA VAL A 171 -1.98 10.16 -12.63
C VAL A 171 -1.36 9.03 -11.82
N MET A 172 -1.60 7.79 -12.28
CA MET A 172 -1.01 6.58 -11.71
C MET A 172 0.14 6.10 -12.60
N VAL A 173 1.36 6.14 -12.09
CA VAL A 173 2.56 5.62 -12.76
C VAL A 173 2.84 4.22 -12.26
N GLY A 174 2.64 3.22 -13.14
CA GLY A 174 2.67 1.79 -12.82
C GLY A 174 1.27 1.19 -12.72
N ALA A 175 1.03 0.10 -13.45
CA ALA A 175 -0.30 -0.52 -13.62
C ALA A 175 -0.31 -1.99 -13.18
N SER A 176 0.33 -2.31 -12.04
CA SER A 176 0.32 -3.66 -11.48
C SER A 176 -1.07 -4.06 -10.98
N ASN A 177 -1.34 -5.38 -10.93
CA ASN A 177 -2.62 -5.92 -10.46
C ASN A 177 -2.87 -5.61 -8.98
N ILE A 178 -1.80 -5.58 -8.16
CA ILE A 178 -1.90 -5.48 -6.69
C ILE A 178 -1.91 -4.01 -6.22
N VAL A 179 -1.32 -3.09 -6.98
CA VAL A 179 -1.18 -1.68 -6.55
C VAL A 179 -1.81 -0.72 -7.56
N GLY A 180 -1.24 -0.61 -8.76
CA GLY A 180 -1.59 0.47 -9.67
C GLY A 180 -3.04 0.44 -10.14
N LYS A 181 -3.53 -0.72 -10.57
CA LYS A 181 -4.94 -0.87 -10.98
C LYS A 181 -5.93 -0.61 -9.84
N PRO A 182 -5.76 -1.22 -8.63
CA PRO A 182 -6.65 -0.92 -7.51
C PRO A 182 -6.67 0.54 -7.09
N VAL A 183 -5.50 1.20 -7.02
CA VAL A 183 -5.41 2.64 -6.71
C VAL A 183 -6.18 3.45 -7.74
N ALA A 184 -5.97 3.19 -9.04
CA ALA A 184 -6.68 3.89 -10.10
C ALA A 184 -8.20 3.73 -9.99
N VAL A 185 -8.68 2.52 -9.69
CA VAL A 185 -10.11 2.25 -9.47
C VAL A 185 -10.66 3.00 -8.25
N LEU A 186 -9.94 3.00 -7.14
CA LEU A 186 -10.37 3.74 -5.94
C LEU A 186 -10.44 5.24 -6.22
N LEU A 187 -9.47 5.82 -6.93
CA LEU A 187 -9.51 7.24 -7.31
C LEU A 187 -10.71 7.56 -8.23
N MET A 188 -11.03 6.67 -9.19
CA MET A 188 -12.25 6.81 -9.99
C MET A 188 -13.52 6.78 -9.14
N ARG A 189 -13.57 5.97 -8.08
CA ARG A 189 -14.70 5.95 -7.13
C ARG A 189 -14.84 7.24 -6.32
N HIS A 190 -13.75 8.00 -6.15
CA HIS A 190 -13.77 9.37 -5.61
C HIS A 190 -14.10 10.43 -6.66
N GLU A 191 -14.61 10.02 -7.82
CA GLU A 191 -15.00 10.92 -8.94
C GLU A 191 -13.83 11.75 -9.50
N ALA A 192 -12.59 11.21 -9.40
CA ALA A 192 -11.42 11.77 -10.04
C ALA A 192 -11.32 11.37 -11.51
N THR A 193 -10.69 12.21 -12.33
CA THR A 193 -10.22 11.83 -13.67
C THR A 193 -8.89 11.10 -13.53
N VAL A 194 -8.80 9.83 -13.96
CA VAL A 194 -7.61 9.02 -13.74
C VAL A 194 -6.93 8.66 -15.05
N VAL A 195 -5.64 8.95 -15.13
CA VAL A 195 -4.74 8.49 -16.19
C VAL A 195 -3.83 7.42 -15.63
N SER A 196 -3.92 6.19 -16.15
CA SER A 196 -3.05 5.07 -15.76
C SER A 196 -1.96 4.86 -16.80
N THR A 197 -0.70 4.91 -16.38
CA THR A 197 0.46 4.73 -17.24
C THR A 197 1.26 3.48 -16.87
N ASN A 198 2.07 3.00 -17.79
CA ASN A 198 2.92 1.83 -17.59
C ASN A 198 4.24 1.97 -18.38
N LYS A 199 5.12 0.96 -18.32
CA LYS A 199 6.45 0.96 -18.97
C LYS A 199 6.44 1.16 -20.50
N TYR A 200 5.30 1.06 -21.14
CA TYR A 200 5.13 1.25 -22.59
C TYR A 200 4.53 2.63 -22.92
N THR A 201 4.15 3.42 -21.91
CA THR A 201 3.61 4.77 -22.12
C THR A 201 4.71 5.69 -22.63
N THR A 202 4.51 6.22 -23.81
CA THR A 202 5.40 7.23 -24.39
C THR A 202 5.24 8.55 -23.64
N ASP A 203 6.33 9.17 -23.24
CA ASP A 203 6.35 10.47 -22.56
C ASP A 203 5.37 10.56 -21.37
N ILE A 204 5.68 9.84 -20.30
CA ILE A 204 4.89 9.88 -19.06
C ILE A 204 4.83 11.30 -18.47
N SER A 205 5.83 12.14 -18.72
CA SER A 205 5.92 13.50 -18.17
C SER A 205 4.85 14.42 -18.71
N SER A 206 4.33 14.19 -19.92
CA SER A 206 3.19 14.93 -20.46
C SER A 206 1.92 14.76 -19.63
N PHE A 207 1.75 13.61 -18.99
CA PHE A 207 0.61 13.34 -18.10
C PHE A 207 0.89 13.81 -16.67
N THR A 208 2.09 13.54 -16.15
CA THR A 208 2.39 13.80 -14.73
C THR A 208 2.44 15.29 -14.41
N ARG A 209 2.83 16.15 -15.35
CA ARG A 209 2.83 17.61 -15.21
C ARG A 209 1.43 18.22 -15.03
N GLU A 210 0.39 17.52 -15.43
CA GLU A 210 -1.01 17.96 -15.31
C GLU A 210 -1.70 17.39 -14.06
N ALA A 211 -1.02 16.51 -13.32
CA ALA A 211 -1.60 15.80 -12.20
C ALA A 211 -1.78 16.68 -10.96
N ASP A 212 -3.00 16.80 -10.45
CA ASP A 212 -3.27 17.31 -9.10
C ASP A 212 -2.80 16.31 -8.04
N VAL A 213 -2.94 15.02 -8.35
CA VAL A 213 -2.44 13.91 -7.55
C VAL A 213 -1.62 12.97 -8.44
N LEU A 214 -0.36 12.78 -8.08
CA LEU A 214 0.56 11.87 -8.74
C LEU A 214 0.89 10.70 -7.81
N VAL A 215 0.62 9.47 -8.24
CA VAL A 215 0.99 8.26 -7.51
C VAL A 215 1.99 7.47 -8.34
N SER A 216 3.14 7.14 -7.78
CA SER A 216 4.14 6.29 -8.43
C SER A 216 4.28 4.94 -7.73
N ALA A 217 4.15 3.87 -8.51
CA ALA A 217 4.32 2.46 -8.12
C ALA A 217 4.99 1.68 -9.28
N ALA A 218 6.04 2.24 -9.86
CA ALA A 218 6.77 1.67 -11.00
C ALA A 218 7.91 0.74 -10.56
N GLY A 219 8.41 0.90 -9.33
CA GLY A 219 9.58 0.16 -8.83
C GLY A 219 10.88 0.61 -9.49
N VAL A 220 10.97 1.87 -9.95
CA VAL A 220 12.13 2.45 -10.61
C VAL A 220 12.65 3.63 -9.80
N PRO A 221 13.78 3.48 -9.09
CA PRO A 221 14.33 4.53 -8.23
C PRO A 221 14.52 5.87 -8.94
N GLY A 222 13.99 6.96 -8.36
CA GLY A 222 14.17 8.30 -8.86
C GLY A 222 13.52 8.60 -10.22
N LEU A 223 12.57 7.77 -10.66
CA LEU A 223 11.84 7.93 -11.91
C LEU A 223 11.13 9.29 -12.00
N ILE A 224 10.52 9.72 -10.90
CA ILE A 224 9.75 10.97 -10.83
C ILE A 224 10.66 12.09 -10.35
N THR A 225 10.95 13.02 -11.25
CA THR A 225 11.79 14.20 -11.02
C THR A 225 10.93 15.47 -10.90
N SER A 226 11.50 16.55 -10.38
CA SER A 226 10.77 17.79 -10.12
C SER A 226 10.17 18.43 -11.37
N ASP A 227 10.78 18.26 -12.53
CA ASP A 227 10.27 18.75 -13.81
C ASP A 227 9.08 17.95 -14.36
N MET A 228 8.77 16.81 -13.74
CA MET A 228 7.61 15.97 -14.05
C MET A 228 6.41 16.23 -13.15
N VAL A 229 6.53 17.12 -12.15
CA VAL A 229 5.50 17.37 -11.14
C VAL A 229 4.86 18.73 -11.33
N LYS A 230 3.52 18.76 -11.32
CA LYS A 230 2.76 20.01 -11.31
C LYS A 230 3.02 20.76 -9.98
N PRO A 231 3.35 22.05 -10.02
CA PRO A 231 3.52 22.84 -8.80
C PRO A 231 2.31 22.74 -7.87
N GLY A 232 2.55 22.39 -6.60
CA GLY A 232 1.51 22.25 -5.60
C GLY A 232 0.80 20.88 -5.59
N ALA A 233 1.14 19.94 -6.46
CA ALA A 233 0.52 18.60 -6.51
C ALA A 233 0.76 17.80 -5.23
N VAL A 234 -0.12 16.83 -4.99
CA VAL A 234 0.11 15.73 -4.03
C VAL A 234 0.89 14.62 -4.73
N VAL A 235 2.03 14.24 -4.18
CA VAL A 235 2.87 13.17 -4.74
C VAL A 235 2.98 12.02 -3.74
N ILE A 236 2.47 10.85 -4.12
CA ILE A 236 2.54 9.63 -3.31
C ILE A 236 3.49 8.64 -3.97
N ASP A 237 4.54 8.32 -3.23
CA ASP A 237 5.53 7.33 -3.62
C ASP A 237 5.21 5.98 -2.96
N VAL A 238 4.80 5.01 -3.77
CA VAL A 238 4.53 3.62 -3.38
C VAL A 238 5.70 2.71 -3.74
N GLY A 239 6.64 3.22 -4.53
CA GLY A 239 7.82 2.47 -4.96
C GLY A 239 8.69 2.05 -3.78
N ILE A 240 9.19 0.83 -3.81
CA ILE A 240 10.15 0.32 -2.82
C ILE A 240 11.25 -0.44 -3.58
N SER A 241 12.45 0.10 -3.56
CA SER A 241 13.63 -0.50 -4.13
C SER A 241 14.78 -0.50 -3.12
N ARG A 242 15.63 -1.53 -3.18
CA ARG A 242 16.87 -1.56 -2.41
C ARG A 242 18.02 -1.19 -3.34
N VAL A 243 18.73 -0.13 -2.99
CA VAL A 243 19.91 0.33 -3.74
C VAL A 243 21.12 0.36 -2.81
N GLU A 244 22.29 0.05 -3.35
CA GLU A 244 23.54 0.19 -2.62
C GLU A 244 23.96 1.66 -2.63
N GLY A 245 24.15 2.23 -1.44
CA GLY A 245 24.66 3.60 -1.29
C GLY A 245 26.16 3.68 -1.52
N GLU A 246 26.70 4.88 -1.64
CA GLU A 246 28.14 5.14 -1.80
C GLU A 246 28.99 4.57 -0.65
N ASP A 247 28.40 4.35 0.49
CA ASP A 247 29.01 3.74 1.69
C ASP A 247 28.91 2.21 1.72
N GLY A 248 28.45 1.56 0.61
CA GLY A 248 28.25 0.12 0.49
C GLY A 248 27.08 -0.43 1.29
N ARG A 249 26.25 0.43 1.89
CA ARG A 249 25.07 0.00 2.66
C ARG A 249 23.83 -0.01 1.79
N MET A 250 23.03 -1.05 1.94
CA MET A 250 21.73 -1.14 1.28
C MET A 250 20.76 -0.11 1.90
N ARG A 251 20.18 0.72 1.05
CA ARG A 251 19.17 1.72 1.43
C ARG A 251 17.86 1.41 0.72
N THR A 252 16.74 1.66 1.41
CA THR A 252 15.42 1.64 0.79
C THR A 252 15.13 3.00 0.21
N VAL A 253 14.77 3.03 -1.07
CA VAL A 253 14.39 4.25 -1.80
C VAL A 253 13.08 4.01 -2.55
N GLY A 254 12.40 5.10 -2.87
CA GLY A 254 11.21 5.09 -3.68
C GLY A 254 11.45 5.43 -5.15
N ASP A 255 10.36 5.63 -5.87
CA ASP A 255 10.37 6.05 -7.27
C ASP A 255 10.57 7.56 -7.43
N VAL A 256 10.38 8.35 -6.37
CA VAL A 256 10.39 9.82 -6.40
C VAL A 256 11.75 10.35 -5.96
N ALA A 257 12.31 11.28 -6.73
CA ALA A 257 13.48 12.08 -6.33
C ALA A 257 13.05 13.08 -5.24
N PHE A 258 12.90 12.56 -4.00
CA PHE A 258 12.22 13.22 -2.88
C PHE A 258 12.70 14.65 -2.62
N ASP A 259 14.01 14.87 -2.54
CA ASP A 259 14.59 16.18 -2.20
C ASP A 259 14.29 17.25 -3.26
N ASP A 260 14.24 16.88 -4.54
CA ASP A 260 13.95 17.80 -5.63
C ASP A 260 12.46 18.01 -5.81
N VAL A 261 11.66 16.95 -5.72
CA VAL A 261 10.19 17.01 -5.81
C VAL A 261 9.60 17.81 -4.65
N SER A 262 10.20 17.73 -3.45
CA SER A 262 9.77 18.52 -2.29
C SER A 262 9.85 20.04 -2.47
N LYS A 263 10.61 20.51 -3.47
CA LYS A 263 10.70 21.94 -3.82
C LYS A 263 9.57 22.43 -4.73
N VAL A 264 8.78 21.49 -5.28
CA VAL A 264 7.73 21.78 -6.28
C VAL A 264 6.35 21.32 -5.83
N ALA A 265 6.26 20.14 -5.24
CA ALA A 265 5.02 19.57 -4.76
C ALA A 265 4.41 20.37 -3.59
N GLY A 266 3.10 20.25 -3.38
CA GLY A 266 2.42 20.73 -2.16
C GLY A 266 2.55 19.73 -1.02
N PHE A 267 2.45 18.43 -1.36
CA PHE A 267 2.59 17.32 -0.42
C PHE A 267 3.41 16.21 -1.06
N VAL A 268 4.21 15.51 -0.26
CA VAL A 268 5.00 14.37 -0.73
C VAL A 268 5.13 13.31 0.34
N SER A 269 4.99 12.04 -0.03
CA SER A 269 5.25 10.93 0.89
C SER A 269 6.71 10.50 0.84
N PRO A 270 7.38 10.27 1.99
CA PRO A 270 8.75 9.79 2.03
C PRO A 270 8.84 8.28 1.85
N VAL A 271 9.95 7.79 1.30
CA VAL A 271 10.33 6.36 1.35
C VAL A 271 11.73 6.26 1.97
N PRO A 272 11.86 5.53 3.10
CA PRO A 272 10.82 4.84 3.88
C PRO A 272 10.01 5.80 4.79
N GLY A 273 8.84 5.33 5.22
CA GLY A 273 8.03 6.03 6.23
C GLY A 273 6.71 6.61 5.73
N GLY A 274 6.45 6.53 4.41
CA GLY A 274 5.18 6.90 3.78
C GLY A 274 4.18 5.73 3.76
N VAL A 275 3.88 5.21 2.56
CA VAL A 275 2.82 4.20 2.34
C VAL A 275 3.06 2.89 3.11
N GLY A 276 4.31 2.40 3.19
CA GLY A 276 4.61 1.08 3.77
C GLY A 276 4.06 0.86 5.20
N PRO A 277 4.35 1.74 6.18
CA PRO A 277 3.76 1.61 7.53
C PRO A 277 2.23 1.61 7.53
N LEU A 278 1.62 2.38 6.65
CA LEU A 278 0.17 2.49 6.56
C LEU A 278 -0.45 1.24 5.90
N THR A 279 0.23 0.61 4.94
CA THR A 279 -0.20 -0.67 4.33
C THR A 279 -0.41 -1.75 5.40
N VAL A 280 0.51 -1.85 6.37
CA VAL A 280 0.36 -2.79 7.48
C VAL A 280 -0.85 -2.45 8.36
N ALA A 281 -1.11 -1.18 8.61
CA ALA A 281 -2.29 -0.76 9.37
C ALA A 281 -3.59 -1.06 8.61
N MET A 282 -3.60 -0.98 7.28
CA MET A 282 -4.74 -1.35 6.45
C MET A 282 -5.02 -2.86 6.45
N LEU A 283 -3.99 -3.70 6.54
CA LEU A 283 -4.17 -5.14 6.72
C LEU A 283 -4.87 -5.44 8.05
N LEU A 284 -4.46 -4.81 9.14
CA LEU A 284 -5.15 -4.94 10.43
C LEU A 284 -6.60 -4.42 10.36
N ARG A 285 -6.84 -3.33 9.62
CA ARG A 285 -8.18 -2.80 9.37
C ARG A 285 -9.04 -3.82 8.62
N ASN A 286 -8.54 -4.38 7.52
CA ASN A 286 -9.25 -5.42 6.78
C ASN A 286 -9.56 -6.65 7.67
N THR A 287 -8.65 -7.02 8.59
CA THR A 287 -8.87 -8.11 9.56
C THR A 287 -10.06 -7.81 10.48
N VAL A 288 -10.13 -6.60 11.02
CA VAL A 288 -11.25 -6.18 11.88
C VAL A 288 -12.54 -6.06 11.07
N ASP A 289 -12.49 -5.47 9.87
CA ASP A 289 -13.64 -5.32 8.97
C ASP A 289 -14.21 -6.68 8.55
N SER A 290 -13.36 -7.71 8.39
CA SER A 290 -13.76 -9.09 8.12
C SER A 290 -14.49 -9.72 9.32
N ALA A 291 -13.99 -9.51 10.54
CA ALA A 291 -14.59 -10.05 11.75
C ALA A 291 -15.95 -9.43 12.08
N GLU A 292 -16.24 -8.24 11.61
CA GLU A 292 -17.50 -7.50 11.79
C GLU A 292 -18.52 -7.74 10.66
N SER A 293 -18.19 -8.59 9.65
CA SER A 293 -19.04 -8.81 8.47
C SER A 293 -20.06 -10.00 8.64
#